data_27bb8d0ec37555ca28e51064486c3f3c
#
_entry.id   27bb8d0ec37555ca28e51064486c3f3c
#
_cell.length_a   1.000
_cell.length_b   1.000
_cell.length_c   1.000
_cell.angle_alpha   90.00
_cell.angle_beta   90.00
_cell.angle_gamma   90.00
#
_symmetry.space_group_name_H-M   'P 1'
#
loop_
_entity.id
_entity.type
_entity.pdbx_description
1 polymer ?
#
loop_
_entity_poly.entity_id
_entity_poly.type
_entity_poly.pdbx_seq_one_letter_code
_entity_poly.pdbx_strand_id
1 'polypeptide(L)'
;MKLSFTKMQGCANDYIYLDCRTSGVPKEIAALSERLSRRHFSIGADGIICICAPVTAGADAMMRIFNADGSEGKMCGNGIRCVAEWLYTHGMAKPKLAIDTLSGLKTVSRMGEGLWQVEMGTYTAMAAALPAVNMGEGPLVDLPLEVEENLWRVTCISVGNPHCVTIVPEVDSLKLEQIGPGFEHHENFPERINTEFVQVVDATHLKMRVWERGSGETWACGTGTCATVAALTELGICPAGEDVHVQLRGGELTIRVLPGKQLLMTGAAETVCEGTTEV
;
A
#
# COMPACT_ATOMS: atom_id res chain seq x y z
N MET A 1 8.47 21.09 -23.30
CA MET A 1 8.58 21.86 -22.03
C MET A 1 9.46 21.05 -21.09
N LYS A 2 10.38 21.71 -20.32
CA LYS A 2 11.17 21.01 -19.29
C LYS A 2 10.32 20.80 -18.03
N LEU A 3 10.29 19.57 -17.54
CA LEU A 3 9.59 19.18 -16.33
C LEU A 3 10.62 18.68 -15.31
N SER A 4 10.70 19.31 -14.14
CA SER A 4 11.54 18.85 -13.02
C SER A 4 10.82 17.76 -12.28
N PHE A 5 11.56 16.74 -11.83
CA PHE A 5 11.03 15.63 -11.06
C PHE A 5 12.02 15.15 -10.00
N THR A 6 11.47 14.52 -8.95
CA THR A 6 12.21 13.69 -8.01
C THR A 6 11.73 12.24 -8.17
N LYS A 7 12.63 11.29 -8.32
CA LYS A 7 12.29 9.87 -8.27
C LYS A 7 12.54 9.37 -6.87
N MET A 8 11.52 8.77 -6.24
CA MET A 8 11.59 8.23 -4.89
C MET A 8 10.98 6.84 -4.83
N GLN A 9 11.36 6.07 -3.82
CA GLN A 9 10.82 4.74 -3.55
C GLN A 9 10.54 4.53 -2.06
N GLY A 10 9.56 3.67 -1.78
CA GLY A 10 9.29 3.11 -0.46
C GLY A 10 8.95 1.64 -0.61
N CYS A 11 9.77 0.74 -0.07
CA CYS A 11 9.63 -0.72 -0.27
C CYS A 11 9.61 -1.12 -1.75
N ALA A 12 10.53 -0.59 -2.57
CA ALA A 12 10.62 -0.83 -4.01
C ALA A 12 9.39 -0.44 -4.85
N ASN A 13 8.40 0.22 -4.25
CA ASN A 13 7.31 0.87 -4.97
C ASN A 13 7.77 2.29 -5.32
N ASP A 14 8.14 2.48 -6.60
CA ASP A 14 8.84 3.68 -7.07
C ASP A 14 7.95 4.58 -7.92
N TYR A 15 7.93 5.88 -7.60
CA TYR A 15 7.15 6.89 -8.31
C TYR A 15 8.02 8.07 -8.76
N ILE A 16 7.51 8.79 -9.76
CA ILE A 16 8.01 10.08 -10.21
C ILE A 16 7.21 11.16 -9.49
N TYR A 17 7.85 11.97 -8.66
CA TYR A 17 7.21 13.04 -7.86
C TYR A 17 7.34 14.37 -8.58
N LEU A 18 6.22 15.09 -8.73
CA LEU A 18 6.14 16.41 -9.33
C LEU A 18 5.67 17.42 -8.30
N ASP A 19 6.39 18.54 -8.15
CA ASP A 19 5.91 19.68 -7.37
C ASP A 19 4.85 20.45 -8.14
N CYS A 20 3.62 20.22 -7.79
CA CYS A 20 2.43 20.84 -8.37
C CYS A 20 1.76 21.86 -7.42
N ARG A 21 2.44 22.26 -6.34
CA ARG A 21 1.85 23.16 -5.32
C ARG A 21 1.53 24.53 -5.87
N THR A 22 2.27 25.01 -6.83
CA THR A 22 2.09 26.33 -7.45
C THR A 22 1.57 26.27 -8.89
N SER A 23 2.06 25.31 -9.68
CA SER A 23 1.71 25.17 -11.10
C SER A 23 0.42 24.39 -11.36
N GLY A 24 -0.08 23.66 -10.33
CA GLY A 24 -1.17 22.72 -10.51
C GLY A 24 -0.74 21.44 -11.25
N VAL A 25 -1.66 20.47 -11.32
CA VAL A 25 -1.44 19.19 -12.02
C VAL A 25 -1.43 19.44 -13.53
N PRO A 26 -0.46 18.89 -14.29
CA PRO A 26 -0.44 18.96 -15.75
C PRO A 26 -1.76 18.46 -16.37
N LYS A 27 -2.27 19.15 -17.42
CA LYS A 27 -3.56 18.79 -18.05
C LYS A 27 -3.59 17.37 -18.59
N GLU A 28 -2.47 16.91 -19.18
CA GLU A 28 -2.34 15.58 -19.80
C GLU A 28 -1.64 14.59 -18.85
N ILE A 29 -1.88 14.69 -17.54
CA ILE A 29 -1.15 13.92 -16.53
C ILE A 29 -1.29 12.40 -16.71
N ALA A 30 -2.44 11.90 -17.14
CA ALA A 30 -2.65 10.48 -17.42
C ALA A 30 -1.71 9.99 -18.52
N ALA A 31 -1.72 10.64 -19.69
CA ALA A 31 -0.83 10.31 -20.80
C ALA A 31 0.66 10.52 -20.43
N LEU A 32 0.94 11.53 -19.60
CA LEU A 32 2.29 11.77 -19.07
C LEU A 32 2.75 10.63 -18.18
N SER A 33 1.86 10.11 -17.31
CA SER A 33 2.14 8.96 -16.45
C SER A 33 2.43 7.71 -17.28
N GLU A 34 1.59 7.39 -18.24
CA GLU A 34 1.82 6.25 -19.15
C GLU A 34 3.19 6.35 -19.84
N ARG A 35 3.55 7.54 -20.35
CA ARG A 35 4.79 7.74 -21.07
C ARG A 35 6.01 7.68 -20.15
N LEU A 36 6.01 8.42 -19.03
CA LEU A 36 7.18 8.53 -18.17
C LEU A 36 7.43 7.28 -17.33
N SER A 37 6.38 6.51 -17.05
CA SER A 37 6.49 5.26 -16.27
C SER A 37 7.05 4.09 -17.07
N ARG A 38 7.16 4.18 -18.40
CA ARG A 38 7.68 3.10 -19.24
C ARG A 38 9.15 2.80 -18.92
N ARG A 39 9.39 1.69 -18.25
CA ARG A 39 10.75 1.19 -17.98
C ARG A 39 11.47 0.91 -19.29
N HIS A 40 12.76 1.18 -19.37
CA HIS A 40 13.64 1.09 -20.54
C HIS A 40 13.44 2.16 -21.62
N PHE A 41 12.29 2.84 -21.66
CA PHE A 41 11.99 3.83 -22.70
C PHE A 41 11.87 5.26 -22.16
N SER A 42 11.74 5.42 -20.85
CA SER A 42 11.66 6.71 -20.19
C SER A 42 12.28 6.62 -18.79
N ILE A 43 11.82 7.46 -17.83
CA ILE A 43 12.30 7.43 -16.44
C ILE A 43 12.06 6.06 -15.81
N GLY A 44 10.90 5.46 -16.10
CA GLY A 44 10.47 4.16 -15.55
C GLY A 44 10.05 4.29 -14.08
N ALA A 45 8.81 3.94 -13.77
CA ALA A 45 8.26 3.96 -12.43
C ALA A 45 6.92 3.20 -12.38
N ASP A 46 6.33 3.07 -11.20
CA ASP A 46 4.96 2.54 -11.02
C ASP A 46 3.90 3.61 -11.32
N GLY A 47 4.32 4.86 -11.52
CA GLY A 47 3.44 5.98 -11.87
C GLY A 47 4.03 7.34 -11.52
N ILE A 48 3.14 8.35 -11.49
CA ILE A 48 3.47 9.73 -11.09
C ILE A 48 2.68 10.07 -9.83
N ILE A 49 3.33 10.72 -8.87
CA ILE A 49 2.67 11.38 -7.74
C ILE A 49 2.85 12.89 -7.87
N CYS A 50 1.72 13.62 -7.93
CA CYS A 50 1.70 15.07 -7.89
C CYS A 50 1.54 15.53 -6.44
N ILE A 51 2.49 16.33 -5.95
CA ILE A 51 2.43 17.01 -4.67
C ILE A 51 1.76 18.35 -4.91
N CYS A 52 0.51 18.50 -4.48
CA CYS A 52 -0.34 19.65 -4.75
C CYS A 52 -0.53 20.52 -3.51
N ALA A 53 -1.03 21.74 -3.72
CA ALA A 53 -1.50 22.57 -2.62
C ALA A 53 -2.63 21.86 -1.85
N PRO A 54 -2.71 22.03 -0.51
CA PRO A 54 -3.76 21.40 0.30
C PRO A 54 -5.15 21.93 -0.07
N VAL A 55 -6.17 21.10 0.12
CA VAL A 55 -7.59 21.45 -0.08
C VAL A 55 -8.29 21.63 1.25
N THR A 56 -8.00 20.75 2.22
CA THR A 56 -8.58 20.79 3.56
C THR A 56 -7.87 21.82 4.42
N ALA A 57 -8.64 22.61 5.18
CA ALA A 57 -8.06 23.57 6.14
C ALA A 57 -7.19 22.83 7.17
N GLY A 58 -5.95 23.27 7.33
CA GLY A 58 -4.98 22.66 8.24
C GLY A 58 -4.18 21.50 7.64
N ALA A 59 -4.46 21.07 6.41
CA ALA A 59 -3.59 20.17 5.69
C ALA A 59 -2.32 20.91 5.18
N ASP A 60 -1.25 20.16 5.04
CA ASP A 60 0.06 20.68 4.60
C ASP A 60 0.26 20.57 3.07
N ALA A 61 -0.31 19.52 2.49
CA ALA A 61 -0.26 19.25 1.06
C ALA A 61 -1.40 18.32 0.64
N MET A 62 -1.57 18.12 -0.67
CA MET A 62 -2.42 17.08 -1.24
C MET A 62 -1.59 16.16 -2.14
N MET A 63 -1.76 14.85 -1.97
CA MET A 63 -1.20 13.82 -2.84
C MET A 63 -2.22 13.38 -3.88
N ARG A 64 -1.85 13.45 -5.16
CA ARG A 64 -2.59 12.83 -6.27
C ARG A 64 -1.70 11.82 -6.97
N ILE A 65 -2.22 10.63 -7.23
CA ILE A 65 -1.48 9.49 -7.76
C ILE A 65 -2.03 9.13 -9.13
N PHE A 66 -1.15 8.96 -10.10
CA PHE A 66 -1.48 8.47 -11.44
C PHE A 66 -0.62 7.24 -11.70
N ASN A 67 -1.26 6.08 -11.84
CA ASN A 67 -0.60 4.81 -12.08
C ASN A 67 0.08 4.78 -13.47
N ALA A 68 0.91 3.77 -13.73
CA ALA A 68 1.60 3.61 -15.00
C ALA A 68 0.66 3.43 -16.21
N ASP A 69 -0.61 3.07 -15.99
CA ASP A 69 -1.67 2.98 -17.00
C ASP A 69 -2.49 4.28 -17.15
N GLY A 70 -2.08 5.36 -16.48
CA GLY A 70 -2.76 6.66 -16.47
C GLY A 70 -3.96 6.75 -15.54
N SER A 71 -4.42 5.66 -14.93
CA SER A 71 -5.54 5.69 -13.98
C SER A 71 -5.17 6.44 -12.69
N GLU A 72 -6.15 7.14 -12.08
CA GLU A 72 -5.93 7.85 -10.82
C GLU A 72 -6.21 6.95 -9.62
N GLY A 73 -5.20 6.76 -8.77
CA GLY A 73 -5.29 6.02 -7.51
C GLY A 73 -5.77 6.91 -6.36
N LYS A 74 -6.50 6.31 -5.41
CA LYS A 74 -7.05 7.07 -4.28
C LYS A 74 -6.02 7.33 -3.17
N MET A 75 -5.14 6.38 -2.91
CA MET A 75 -4.13 6.45 -1.85
C MET A 75 -3.06 5.36 -2.08
N CYS A 76 -1.81 5.67 -1.74
CA CYS A 76 -0.71 4.73 -1.68
C CYS A 76 0.09 4.96 -0.40
N GLY A 77 0.13 3.95 0.48
CA GLY A 77 0.84 4.04 1.76
C GLY A 77 2.35 4.22 1.62
N ASN A 78 2.95 3.61 0.59
CA ASN A 78 4.37 3.79 0.26
C ASN A 78 4.61 5.20 -0.31
N GLY A 79 3.77 5.62 -1.26
CA GLY A 79 3.88 6.93 -1.90
C GLY A 79 3.71 8.10 -0.93
N ILE A 80 2.79 8.02 0.04
CA ILE A 80 2.57 9.13 0.98
C ILE A 80 3.74 9.34 1.93
N ARG A 81 4.50 8.28 2.28
CA ARG A 81 5.75 8.42 3.06
C ARG A 81 6.80 9.21 2.27
N CYS A 82 6.92 8.91 0.98
CA CYS A 82 7.82 9.67 0.10
C CYS A 82 7.35 11.13 -0.09
N VAL A 83 6.04 11.41 -0.17
CA VAL A 83 5.52 12.79 -0.16
C VAL A 83 5.94 13.51 1.13
N ALA A 84 5.84 12.85 2.28
CA ALA A 84 6.23 13.43 3.55
C ALA A 84 7.74 13.71 3.62
N GLU A 85 8.59 12.79 3.18
CA GLU A 85 10.04 12.99 3.11
C GLU A 85 10.40 14.11 2.11
N TRP A 86 9.74 14.14 0.95
CA TRP A 86 9.95 15.19 -0.03
C TRP A 86 9.59 16.57 0.54
N LEU A 87 8.43 16.72 1.19
CA LEU A 87 8.02 17.97 1.83
C LEU A 87 9.02 18.40 2.91
N TYR A 88 9.47 17.45 3.73
CA TYR A 88 10.42 17.69 4.82
C TYR A 88 11.76 18.22 4.29
N THR A 89 12.29 17.62 3.24
CA THR A 89 13.58 18.00 2.63
C THR A 89 13.46 19.25 1.76
N HIS A 90 12.23 19.61 1.31
CA HIS A 90 11.97 20.78 0.46
C HIS A 90 11.32 21.96 1.22
N GLY A 91 11.74 22.16 2.47
CA GLY A 91 11.46 23.37 3.25
C GLY A 91 10.27 23.30 4.19
N MET A 92 9.58 22.16 4.29
CA MET A 92 8.49 21.95 5.25
C MET A 92 8.92 20.95 6.36
N ALA A 93 9.98 21.29 7.11
CA ALA A 93 10.59 20.43 8.12
C ALA A 93 9.73 20.31 9.39
N LYS A 94 8.53 19.71 9.25
CA LYS A 94 7.62 19.41 10.34
C LYS A 94 7.73 17.92 10.73
N PRO A 95 7.72 17.59 12.03
CA PRO A 95 7.78 16.20 12.47
C PRO A 95 6.47 15.42 12.23
N LYS A 96 5.38 16.15 11.99
CA LYS A 96 4.05 15.58 11.69
C LYS A 96 3.41 16.41 10.59
N LEU A 97 2.93 15.72 9.55
CA LEU A 97 2.32 16.30 8.37
C LEU A 97 0.89 15.76 8.21
N ALA A 98 -0.02 16.64 7.79
CA ALA A 98 -1.38 16.29 7.41
C ALA A 98 -1.48 16.39 5.88
N ILE A 99 -1.72 15.27 5.19
CA ILE A 99 -1.73 15.19 3.73
C ILE A 99 -3.11 14.77 3.25
N ASP A 100 -3.73 15.61 2.43
CA ASP A 100 -4.96 15.29 1.73
C ASP A 100 -4.73 14.16 0.71
N THR A 101 -5.68 13.25 0.60
CA THR A 101 -5.73 12.21 -0.43
C THR A 101 -7.18 12.04 -0.91
N LEU A 102 -7.40 11.33 -2.01
CA LEU A 102 -8.76 10.96 -2.44
C LEU A 102 -9.45 9.97 -1.47
N SER A 103 -8.71 9.40 -0.53
CA SER A 103 -9.22 8.57 0.58
C SER A 103 -9.34 9.35 1.89
N GLY A 104 -9.34 10.68 1.83
CA GLY A 104 -9.39 11.58 2.99
C GLY A 104 -8.04 12.01 3.51
N LEU A 105 -8.06 12.80 4.58
CA LEU A 105 -6.87 13.31 5.24
C LEU A 105 -6.09 12.19 5.93
N LYS A 106 -4.78 12.17 5.73
CA LYS A 106 -3.86 11.22 6.37
C LYS A 106 -2.82 11.96 7.20
N THR A 107 -2.54 11.42 8.37
CA THR A 107 -1.46 11.90 9.23
C THR A 107 -0.20 11.08 8.99
N VAL A 108 0.92 11.75 8.79
CA VAL A 108 2.22 11.13 8.57
C VAL A 108 3.22 11.73 9.55
N SER A 109 3.85 10.90 10.37
CA SER A 109 4.78 11.30 11.41
C SER A 109 6.19 10.81 11.12
N ARG A 110 7.18 11.68 11.31
CA ARG A 110 8.59 11.36 11.15
C ARG A 110 9.10 10.55 12.33
N MET A 111 9.63 9.37 12.09
CA MET A 111 10.14 8.45 13.12
C MET A 111 11.67 8.47 13.20
N GLY A 112 12.35 8.96 12.17
CA GLY A 112 13.79 9.04 12.04
C GLY A 112 14.19 9.61 10.68
N GLU A 113 15.46 9.55 10.33
CA GLU A 113 15.93 9.93 9.01
C GLU A 113 15.38 8.97 7.96
N GLY A 114 14.68 9.52 6.97
CA GLY A 114 14.01 8.73 5.93
C GLY A 114 12.95 7.74 6.41
N LEU A 115 12.54 7.78 7.69
CA LEU A 115 11.59 6.83 8.28
C LEU A 115 10.30 7.54 8.69
N TRP A 116 9.17 7.08 8.14
CA TRP A 116 7.87 7.71 8.32
C TRP A 116 6.78 6.72 8.71
N GLN A 117 5.91 7.15 9.62
CA GLN A 117 4.74 6.40 10.09
C GLN A 117 3.46 7.06 9.57
N VAL A 118 2.56 6.24 9.01
CA VAL A 118 1.26 6.66 8.47
C VAL A 118 0.14 6.12 9.34
N GLU A 119 -0.81 6.98 9.70
CA GLU A 119 -2.09 6.55 10.28
C GLU A 119 -2.98 6.01 9.14
N MET A 120 -3.04 4.67 9.02
CA MET A 120 -3.73 4.00 7.90
C MET A 120 -5.26 3.98 8.06
N GLY A 121 -5.78 4.27 9.26
CA GLY A 121 -7.18 4.15 9.61
C GLY A 121 -7.47 2.86 10.35
N THR A 122 -8.73 2.42 10.33
CA THR A 122 -9.18 1.21 11.03
C THR A 122 -9.41 0.06 10.05
N TYR A 123 -9.33 -1.15 10.55
CA TYR A 123 -9.70 -2.34 9.78
C TYR A 123 -10.96 -3.01 10.32
N THR A 124 -11.55 -3.88 9.51
CA THR A 124 -12.63 -4.78 9.93
C THR A 124 -12.54 -6.12 9.20
N ALA A 125 -12.92 -7.19 9.90
CA ALA A 125 -13.08 -8.52 9.35
C ALA A 125 -14.56 -8.83 9.00
N MET A 126 -15.49 -7.91 9.23
CA MET A 126 -16.92 -8.14 9.02
C MET A 126 -17.24 -8.32 7.54
N ALA A 127 -18.00 -9.38 7.22
CA ALA A 127 -18.43 -9.71 5.85
C ALA A 127 -19.09 -8.52 5.13
N ALA A 128 -19.89 -7.73 5.83
CA ALA A 128 -20.59 -6.57 5.27
C ALA A 128 -19.67 -5.47 4.72
N ALA A 129 -18.38 -5.47 5.11
CA ALA A 129 -17.37 -4.51 4.63
C ALA A 129 -16.43 -5.10 3.55
N LEU A 130 -16.74 -6.29 3.08
CA LEU A 130 -15.93 -7.05 2.13
C LEU A 130 -16.84 -7.49 0.95
N PRO A 131 -16.33 -7.51 -0.29
CA PRO A 131 -17.06 -8.03 -1.44
C PRO A 131 -17.04 -9.57 -1.42
N ALA A 132 -17.51 -10.18 -0.29
CA ALA A 132 -17.49 -11.62 -0.07
C ALA A 132 -18.92 -12.18 -0.05
N VAL A 133 -19.14 -13.26 -0.77
CA VAL A 133 -20.43 -14.00 -0.81
C VAL A 133 -20.19 -15.43 -0.35
N ASN A 134 -21.25 -16.10 0.16
CA ASN A 134 -21.21 -17.51 0.60
C ASN A 134 -20.19 -17.82 1.74
N MET A 135 -19.72 -16.80 2.47
CA MET A 135 -18.74 -16.95 3.56
C MET A 135 -19.33 -16.66 4.96
N GLY A 136 -20.66 -16.45 5.05
CA GLY A 136 -21.35 -16.06 6.28
C GLY A 136 -21.54 -14.56 6.45
N GLU A 137 -22.23 -14.16 7.53
CA GLU A 137 -22.58 -12.74 7.80
C GLU A 137 -21.71 -12.12 8.91
N GLY A 138 -20.91 -12.92 9.60
CA GLY A 138 -20.05 -12.48 10.72
C GLY A 138 -18.65 -12.08 10.29
N PRO A 139 -17.70 -12.10 11.24
CA PRO A 139 -16.28 -11.91 10.92
C PRO A 139 -15.77 -13.07 10.06
N LEU A 140 -15.07 -12.74 8.98
CA LEU A 140 -14.46 -13.73 8.07
C LEU A 140 -13.06 -14.10 8.57
N VAL A 141 -12.99 -14.83 9.69
CA VAL A 141 -11.73 -15.20 10.37
C VAL A 141 -11.59 -16.71 10.37
N ASP A 142 -10.42 -17.19 9.92
CA ASP A 142 -10.05 -18.60 9.89
C ASP A 142 -11.09 -19.52 9.18
N LEU A 143 -11.53 -19.09 8.00
CA LEU A 143 -12.52 -19.82 7.21
C LEU A 143 -11.86 -20.74 6.19
N PRO A 144 -12.49 -21.88 5.85
CA PRO A 144 -12.02 -22.71 4.74
C PRO A 144 -12.36 -22.04 3.40
N LEU A 145 -11.43 -22.08 2.46
CA LEU A 145 -11.59 -21.65 1.08
C LEU A 145 -10.93 -22.69 0.17
N GLU A 146 -11.67 -23.23 -0.79
CA GLU A 146 -11.14 -24.16 -1.76
C GLU A 146 -10.68 -23.40 -3.00
N VAL A 147 -9.38 -23.42 -3.27
CA VAL A 147 -8.78 -22.79 -4.46
C VAL A 147 -7.97 -23.85 -5.20
N GLU A 148 -8.30 -24.09 -6.49
CA GLU A 148 -7.62 -25.07 -7.35
C GLU A 148 -7.45 -26.45 -6.68
N GLU A 149 -8.54 -27.02 -6.18
CA GLU A 149 -8.62 -28.33 -5.50
C GLU A 149 -7.80 -28.40 -4.18
N ASN A 150 -7.28 -27.29 -3.69
CA ASN A 150 -6.60 -27.21 -2.40
C ASN A 150 -7.45 -26.45 -1.38
N LEU A 151 -7.53 -26.98 -0.17
CA LEU A 151 -8.22 -26.33 0.93
C LEU A 151 -7.27 -25.42 1.68
N TRP A 152 -7.58 -24.12 1.67
CA TRP A 152 -6.84 -23.06 2.37
C TRP A 152 -7.62 -22.59 3.61
N ARG A 153 -6.89 -22.06 4.58
CA ARG A 153 -7.49 -21.33 5.71
C ARG A 153 -7.25 -19.85 5.49
N VAL A 154 -8.31 -19.06 5.46
CA VAL A 154 -8.24 -17.63 5.12
C VAL A 154 -8.90 -16.75 6.17
N THR A 155 -8.34 -15.54 6.34
CA THR A 155 -8.93 -14.46 7.11
C THR A 155 -9.04 -13.23 6.19
N CYS A 156 -10.28 -12.74 6.02
CA CYS A 156 -10.51 -11.60 5.14
C CYS A 156 -10.61 -10.30 5.94
N ILE A 157 -9.85 -9.29 5.52
CA ILE A 157 -9.74 -7.98 6.18
C ILE A 157 -10.03 -6.87 5.18
N SER A 158 -10.82 -5.89 5.59
CA SER A 158 -10.96 -4.62 4.89
C SER A 158 -10.17 -3.53 5.64
N VAL A 159 -9.27 -2.87 4.93
CA VAL A 159 -8.60 -1.63 5.36
C VAL A 159 -9.01 -0.45 4.47
N GLY A 160 -10.26 -0.53 3.93
CA GLY A 160 -10.79 0.37 2.90
C GLY A 160 -10.75 -0.23 1.50
N ASN A 161 -9.98 -1.30 1.32
CA ASN A 161 -9.98 -2.23 0.19
C ASN A 161 -9.89 -3.67 0.73
N PRO A 162 -10.34 -4.69 -0.05
CA PRO A 162 -10.46 -6.05 0.43
C PRO A 162 -9.14 -6.83 0.31
N HIS A 163 -8.83 -7.61 1.35
CA HIS A 163 -7.67 -8.47 1.46
C HIS A 163 -8.06 -9.85 1.99
N CYS A 164 -7.47 -10.91 1.42
CA CYS A 164 -7.57 -12.30 1.82
C CYS A 164 -6.20 -12.77 2.30
N VAL A 165 -6.05 -13.03 3.59
CA VAL A 165 -4.79 -13.42 4.21
C VAL A 165 -4.79 -14.93 4.47
N THR A 166 -3.75 -15.62 4.03
CA THR A 166 -3.54 -17.05 4.27
C THR A 166 -2.14 -17.34 4.81
N ILE A 167 -2.06 -18.19 5.83
CA ILE A 167 -0.79 -18.58 6.43
C ILE A 167 -0.22 -19.78 5.67
N VAL A 168 1.06 -19.69 5.34
CA VAL A 168 1.80 -20.74 4.63
C VAL A 168 3.09 -21.09 5.37
N PRO A 169 3.58 -22.35 5.29
CA PRO A 169 4.78 -22.75 5.99
C PRO A 169 6.06 -22.11 5.40
N GLU A 170 6.11 -21.87 4.09
CA GLU A 170 7.28 -21.32 3.38
C GLU A 170 6.80 -20.45 2.20
N VAL A 171 6.87 -19.13 2.38
CA VAL A 171 6.32 -18.18 1.39
C VAL A 171 7.17 -18.07 0.14
N ASP A 172 8.49 -18.25 0.24
CA ASP A 172 9.43 -18.07 -0.88
C ASP A 172 9.32 -19.20 -1.91
N SER A 173 8.80 -20.37 -1.51
CA SER A 173 8.60 -21.52 -2.40
C SER A 173 7.37 -21.42 -3.30
N LEU A 174 6.45 -20.47 -3.03
CA LEU A 174 5.19 -20.35 -3.74
C LEU A 174 5.38 -19.80 -5.15
N LYS A 175 4.62 -20.34 -6.09
CA LYS A 175 4.50 -19.84 -7.47
C LYS A 175 3.22 -19.02 -7.56
N LEU A 176 3.29 -17.73 -7.14
CA LEU A 176 2.10 -16.88 -7.03
C LEU A 176 1.41 -16.66 -8.38
N GLU A 177 2.15 -16.64 -9.48
CA GLU A 177 1.59 -16.57 -10.83
C GLU A 177 0.68 -17.75 -11.20
N GLN A 178 0.79 -18.87 -10.47
CA GLN A 178 -0.06 -20.04 -10.67
C GLN A 178 -1.27 -20.02 -9.75
N ILE A 179 -1.08 -19.73 -8.46
CA ILE A 179 -2.15 -19.82 -7.45
C ILE A 179 -2.90 -18.50 -7.24
N GLY A 180 -2.25 -17.35 -7.42
CA GLY A 180 -2.81 -16.02 -7.18
C GLY A 180 -4.09 -15.74 -7.97
N PRO A 181 -4.14 -16.03 -9.28
CA PRO A 181 -5.36 -15.85 -10.07
C PRO A 181 -6.57 -16.62 -9.52
N GLY A 182 -6.35 -17.82 -8.96
CA GLY A 182 -7.41 -18.64 -8.36
C GLY A 182 -8.06 -17.96 -7.13
N PHE A 183 -7.26 -17.25 -6.34
CA PHE A 183 -7.78 -16.43 -5.23
C PHE A 183 -8.44 -15.15 -5.74
N GLU A 184 -7.77 -14.40 -6.62
CA GLU A 184 -8.26 -13.11 -7.14
C GLU A 184 -9.63 -13.24 -7.78
N HIS A 185 -9.84 -14.31 -8.57
CA HIS A 185 -11.06 -14.55 -9.34
C HIS A 185 -12.00 -15.57 -8.70
N HIS A 186 -11.80 -15.91 -7.43
CA HIS A 186 -12.64 -16.88 -6.75
C HIS A 186 -14.10 -16.42 -6.71
N GLU A 187 -15.05 -17.38 -6.88
CA GLU A 187 -16.49 -17.08 -6.93
C GLU A 187 -17.04 -16.39 -5.69
N ASN A 188 -16.40 -16.62 -4.53
CA ASN A 188 -16.74 -15.94 -3.28
C ASN A 188 -16.33 -14.46 -3.26
N PHE A 189 -15.54 -14.00 -4.21
CA PHE A 189 -15.06 -12.60 -4.33
C PHE A 189 -15.45 -11.99 -5.68
N PRO A 190 -16.74 -11.66 -5.91
CA PRO A 190 -17.22 -11.20 -7.22
C PRO A 190 -16.58 -9.88 -7.70
N GLU A 191 -16.09 -9.04 -6.77
CA GLU A 191 -15.35 -7.81 -7.09
C GLU A 191 -13.83 -8.02 -7.07
N ARG A 192 -13.37 -9.28 -7.01
CA ARG A 192 -11.98 -9.68 -6.82
C ARG A 192 -11.41 -9.25 -5.47
N ILE A 193 -10.25 -9.80 -5.10
CA ILE A 193 -9.60 -9.54 -3.83
C ILE A 193 -8.08 -9.52 -3.99
N ASN A 194 -7.37 -8.75 -3.13
CA ASN A 194 -5.93 -8.90 -2.94
C ASN A 194 -5.69 -10.10 -2.03
N THR A 195 -4.63 -10.86 -2.27
CA THR A 195 -4.32 -12.03 -1.45
C THR A 195 -2.89 -11.97 -0.94
N GLU A 196 -2.76 -12.05 0.37
CA GLU A 196 -1.50 -12.06 1.11
C GLU A 196 -1.18 -13.46 1.59
N PHE A 197 -0.04 -13.98 1.15
CA PHE A 197 0.54 -15.25 1.60
C PHE A 197 1.59 -14.93 2.65
N VAL A 198 1.40 -15.43 3.87
CA VAL A 198 2.23 -15.05 5.01
C VAL A 198 2.88 -16.25 5.68
N GLN A 199 4.18 -16.17 5.91
CA GLN A 199 4.95 -17.09 6.75
C GLN A 199 5.18 -16.43 8.09
N VAL A 200 4.77 -17.10 9.16
CA VAL A 200 5.02 -16.67 10.54
C VAL A 200 6.40 -17.14 10.95
N VAL A 201 7.34 -16.21 11.17
CA VAL A 201 8.68 -16.52 11.71
C VAL A 201 8.60 -16.58 13.23
N ASP A 202 7.97 -15.57 13.83
CA ASP A 202 7.56 -15.52 15.23
C ASP A 202 6.38 -14.55 15.40
N ALA A 203 5.96 -14.25 16.63
CA ALA A 203 4.79 -13.42 16.91
C ALA A 203 4.95 -11.96 16.42
N THR A 204 6.16 -11.49 16.20
CA THR A 204 6.50 -10.11 15.81
C THR A 204 7.27 -10.02 14.50
N HIS A 205 7.61 -11.14 13.87
CA HIS A 205 8.33 -11.16 12.58
C HIS A 205 7.62 -12.09 11.59
N LEU A 206 7.27 -11.51 10.45
CA LEU A 206 6.54 -12.17 9.37
C LEU A 206 7.30 -12.02 8.06
N LYS A 207 7.13 -12.97 7.14
CA LYS A 207 7.45 -12.80 5.72
C LYS A 207 6.17 -12.84 4.91
N MET A 208 6.03 -11.96 3.92
CA MET A 208 4.82 -11.85 3.14
C MET A 208 5.12 -11.68 1.64
N ARG A 209 4.33 -12.34 0.82
CA ARG A 209 4.19 -12.04 -0.60
C ARG A 209 2.73 -11.78 -0.93
N VAL A 210 2.46 -10.95 -1.92
CA VAL A 210 1.11 -10.49 -2.25
C VAL A 210 0.81 -10.69 -3.73
N TRP A 211 -0.42 -11.12 -4.00
CA TRP A 211 -1.06 -11.06 -5.31
C TRP A 211 -2.12 -9.96 -5.28
N GLU A 212 -1.86 -8.85 -5.94
CA GLU A 212 -2.75 -7.70 -5.94
C GLU A 212 -3.81 -7.80 -7.03
N ARG A 213 -5.03 -7.42 -6.68
CA ARG A 213 -6.19 -7.34 -7.56
C ARG A 213 -5.88 -6.47 -8.79
N GLY A 214 -5.86 -7.08 -9.97
CA GLY A 214 -5.62 -6.43 -11.25
C GLY A 214 -4.16 -6.14 -11.59
N SER A 215 -3.21 -6.42 -10.66
CA SER A 215 -1.78 -6.12 -10.86
C SER A 215 -0.88 -7.35 -10.80
N GLY A 216 -1.38 -8.47 -10.25
CA GLY A 216 -0.58 -9.66 -10.04
C GLY A 216 0.38 -9.53 -8.85
N GLU A 217 1.49 -10.28 -8.86
CA GLU A 217 2.47 -10.19 -7.79
C GLU A 217 3.22 -8.85 -7.84
N THR A 218 3.16 -8.10 -6.74
CA THR A 218 3.93 -6.86 -6.54
C THR A 218 4.98 -7.05 -5.44
N TRP A 219 5.94 -6.13 -5.38
CA TRP A 219 7.04 -6.23 -4.41
C TRP A 219 6.67 -5.72 -3.02
N ALA A 220 5.64 -4.86 -2.92
CA ALA A 220 5.12 -4.37 -1.66
C ALA A 220 3.69 -3.82 -1.80
N CYS A 221 2.82 -4.20 -0.87
CA CYS A 221 1.48 -3.66 -0.71
C CYS A 221 1.29 -3.17 0.72
N GLY A 222 1.21 -1.85 0.93
CA GLY A 222 1.09 -1.27 2.27
C GLY A 222 -0.22 -1.65 2.97
N THR A 223 -1.36 -1.63 2.25
CA THR A 223 -2.67 -2.06 2.78
C THR A 223 -2.70 -3.57 3.03
N GLY A 224 -2.08 -4.36 2.15
CA GLY A 224 -1.94 -5.80 2.33
C GLY A 224 -1.11 -6.16 3.57
N THR A 225 -0.02 -5.42 3.81
CA THR A 225 0.79 -5.60 5.03
C THR A 225 0.00 -5.27 6.29
N CYS A 226 -0.78 -4.18 6.26
CA CYS A 226 -1.69 -3.83 7.35
C CYS A 226 -2.75 -4.91 7.58
N ALA A 227 -3.37 -5.43 6.50
CA ALA A 227 -4.36 -6.48 6.57
C ALA A 227 -3.78 -7.79 7.11
N THR A 228 -2.54 -8.12 6.73
CA THR A 228 -1.81 -9.30 7.25
C THR A 228 -1.66 -9.24 8.76
N VAL A 229 -1.11 -8.15 9.30
CA VAL A 229 -0.94 -8.05 10.76
C VAL A 229 -2.28 -7.98 11.48
N ALA A 230 -3.29 -7.30 10.91
CA ALA A 230 -4.64 -7.28 11.44
C ALA A 230 -5.24 -8.70 11.50
N ALA A 231 -5.12 -9.50 10.43
CA ALA A 231 -5.59 -10.88 10.38
C ALA A 231 -4.91 -11.76 11.44
N LEU A 232 -3.59 -11.66 11.56
CA LEU A 232 -2.85 -12.44 12.55
C LEU A 232 -3.13 -11.98 13.99
N THR A 233 -3.49 -10.71 14.19
CA THR A 233 -3.96 -10.22 15.50
C THR A 233 -5.36 -10.77 15.83
N GLU A 234 -6.30 -10.84 14.88
CA GLU A 234 -7.60 -11.47 15.06
C GLU A 234 -7.47 -12.97 15.37
N LEU A 235 -6.45 -13.63 14.81
CA LEU A 235 -6.10 -15.03 15.09
C LEU A 235 -5.36 -15.24 16.41
N GLY A 236 -4.98 -14.17 17.12
CA GLY A 236 -4.21 -14.24 18.36
C GLY A 236 -2.75 -14.66 18.18
N ILE A 237 -2.20 -14.56 16.96
CA ILE A 237 -0.81 -14.90 16.62
C ILE A 237 0.10 -13.70 16.86
N CYS A 238 -0.30 -12.51 16.36
CA CYS A 238 0.45 -11.29 16.58
C CYS A 238 -0.10 -10.49 17.76
N PRO A 239 0.75 -9.84 18.58
CA PRO A 239 0.32 -9.03 19.71
C PRO A 239 -0.28 -7.69 19.23
N ALA A 240 -1.38 -7.27 19.87
CA ALA A 240 -1.88 -5.90 19.71
C ALA A 240 -1.04 -4.94 20.56
N GLY A 241 -0.81 -3.72 20.05
CA GLY A 241 -0.07 -2.66 20.73
C GLY A 241 1.45 -2.71 20.54
N GLU A 242 1.99 -3.75 19.93
CA GLU A 242 3.41 -3.91 19.65
C GLU A 242 3.72 -3.75 18.17
N ASP A 243 4.98 -3.50 17.85
CA ASP A 243 5.46 -3.44 16.46
C ASP A 243 5.64 -4.86 15.90
N VAL A 244 5.03 -5.09 14.74
CA VAL A 244 5.19 -6.33 13.99
C VAL A 244 5.92 -6.01 12.69
N HIS A 245 7.06 -6.65 12.48
CA HIS A 245 7.94 -6.49 11.34
C HIS A 245 7.56 -7.45 10.23
N VAL A 246 7.28 -6.92 9.07
CA VAL A 246 6.86 -7.71 7.90
C VAL A 246 7.88 -7.55 6.79
N GLN A 247 8.62 -8.60 6.51
CA GLN A 247 9.55 -8.68 5.39
C GLN A 247 8.77 -8.94 4.10
N LEU A 248 8.92 -8.03 3.14
CA LEU A 248 8.39 -8.07 1.79
C LEU A 248 9.52 -8.29 0.78
N ARG A 249 9.20 -8.55 -0.48
CA ARG A 249 10.21 -8.59 -1.55
C ARG A 249 10.91 -7.25 -1.74
N GLY A 250 10.18 -6.15 -1.53
CA GLY A 250 10.68 -4.79 -1.72
C GLY A 250 11.34 -4.15 -0.50
N GLY A 251 11.35 -4.82 0.65
CA GLY A 251 11.89 -4.29 1.91
C GLY A 251 11.05 -4.67 3.12
N GLU A 252 11.14 -3.91 4.20
CA GLU A 252 10.41 -4.15 5.44
C GLU A 252 9.42 -3.03 5.73
N LEU A 253 8.24 -3.41 6.21
CA LEU A 253 7.27 -2.51 6.83
C LEU A 253 7.00 -2.97 8.27
N THR A 254 6.85 -2.00 9.16
CA THR A 254 6.45 -2.24 10.56
C THR A 254 5.02 -1.81 10.74
N ILE A 255 4.17 -2.71 11.23
CA ILE A 255 2.75 -2.46 11.50
C ILE A 255 2.48 -2.57 12.99
N ARG A 256 1.68 -1.64 13.51
CA ARG A 256 1.15 -1.72 14.88
C ARG A 256 -0.37 -1.62 14.85
N VAL A 257 -1.03 -2.58 15.49
CA VAL A 257 -2.47 -2.58 15.72
C VAL A 257 -2.74 -1.92 17.06
N LEU A 258 -3.42 -0.78 17.06
CA LEU A 258 -3.80 -0.05 18.27
C LEU A 258 -5.21 -0.44 18.76
N PRO A 259 -5.57 -0.09 20.02
CA PRO A 259 -6.95 -0.20 20.50
C PRO A 259 -7.95 0.45 19.54
N GLY A 260 -9.12 -0.16 19.37
CA GLY A 260 -10.12 0.29 18.41
C GLY A 260 -9.80 -0.08 16.95
N LYS A 261 -8.88 -1.05 16.75
CA LYS A 261 -8.52 -1.59 15.43
C LYS A 261 -7.84 -0.55 14.50
N GLN A 262 -7.23 0.47 15.07
CA GLN A 262 -6.44 1.44 14.31
C GLN A 262 -5.09 0.84 13.88
N LEU A 263 -4.64 1.23 12.70
CA LEU A 263 -3.41 0.73 12.08
C LEU A 263 -2.40 1.86 11.91
N LEU A 264 -1.20 1.63 12.41
CA LEU A 264 -0.02 2.44 12.11
C LEU A 264 0.91 1.63 11.22
N MET A 265 1.39 2.25 10.14
CA MET A 265 2.35 1.65 9.22
C MET A 265 3.60 2.51 9.15
N THR A 266 4.74 1.94 9.52
CA THR A 266 6.06 2.59 9.46
C THR A 266 6.90 1.95 8.38
N GLY A 267 7.61 2.77 7.61
CA GLY A 267 8.54 2.30 6.58
C GLY A 267 9.42 3.40 6.04
N ALA A 268 10.44 3.01 5.29
CA ALA A 268 11.38 3.93 4.66
C ALA A 268 10.74 4.73 3.51
N ALA A 269 11.35 5.88 3.25
CA ALA A 269 11.11 6.74 2.10
C ALA A 269 12.47 7.26 1.62
N GLU A 270 12.85 6.94 0.39
CA GLU A 270 14.17 7.22 -0.13
C GLU A 270 14.10 7.97 -1.46
N THR A 271 14.95 9.01 -1.60
CA THR A 271 15.18 9.67 -2.88
C THR A 271 16.17 8.87 -3.71
N VAL A 272 15.75 8.48 -4.92
CA VAL A 272 16.60 7.75 -5.88
C VAL A 272 17.43 8.74 -6.71
N CYS A 273 16.77 9.74 -7.29
CA CYS A 273 17.41 10.80 -8.06
C CYS A 273 16.48 11.99 -8.26
N GLU A 274 17.07 13.12 -8.63
CA GLU A 274 16.39 14.30 -9.12
C GLU A 274 16.83 14.61 -10.55
N GLY A 275 15.94 15.21 -11.35
CA GLY A 275 16.27 15.51 -12.72
C GLY A 275 15.24 16.36 -13.43
N THR A 276 15.49 16.56 -14.73
CA THR A 276 14.55 17.20 -15.64
C THR A 276 14.34 16.33 -16.87
N THR A 277 13.12 16.31 -17.38
CA THR A 277 12.77 15.62 -18.63
C THR A 277 12.06 16.58 -19.58
N GLU A 278 12.13 16.32 -20.89
CA GLU A 278 11.36 17.05 -21.88
C GLU A 278 10.00 16.37 -22.10
N VAL A 279 8.94 17.18 -22.08
CA VAL A 279 7.54 16.77 -22.24
C VAL A 279 6.83 17.60 -23.29
#